data_ee36d1e1b28196b04b6e72ccef7c049a
#
_entry.id   ee36d1e1b28196b04b6e72ccef7c049a
#
_cell.length_a   1.000
_cell.length_b   1.000
_cell.length_c   1.000
_cell.angle_alpha   90.00
_cell.angle_beta   90.00
_cell.angle_gamma   90.00
#
_symmetry.space_group_name_H-M   'P 1'
#
loop_
_entity.id
_entity.type
_entity.pdbx_description
1 polymer ?
#
loop_
_entity_poly.entity_id
_entity_poly.type
_entity_poly.pdbx_seq_one_letter_code
_entity_poly.pdbx_strand_id
1 'polypeptide(L)'
;ASGKYQYYGRNTDWYDLFYKKSTTAHQHNIRISGGGKTSSFIASARYYEQDGIYRVGDEKFRQLNARAKGTVNITKWLTVENNTDFVRRSYHQPTTYAQNLLVRRNLEHQGFPITRVTNPDGTWTAAAVYTGYANMAEGNSYRDNLKFDMKNTTVVTIDLIKDVLVAKADYSYLFNHSRQNDVISQVTYSNGPGIQISYPASSSMRTTETQIEYHSGNANLSFTPRLPEDHSLNVMAGWNIEHKRARNTRMGRDGFIVDGKPNYSLMNGIDYVLEDANSYDWGFVGIFYRASYAYKGKYLAELSGRYDGSSKFPSNERWGFFPSASVGWRMSEENFMKDISWINNIKWRFSIGKAGNGNVSPYKYMELLDFNKAGVIVDGSRRTYTSAPSSVLPANLTWETSSTINLGLDVNLLNNRLSFVGDIYQKETTDMFVTGAELPAVTGYSAPYGNNADMRTRGFEVSLGWTDSFRVANKPFNYSVRLSLWDSKSIITKYTSKSNTLPTLYANAYYEGMELGEIWGYHVVGLFATDEEAQEWGLKAQEKTFWSGDNKSWNAGDLKFADLDESGVVD
;
A
#
# COMPACT_ATOMS: atom_id res chain seq x y z
N ALA A 1 -54.55 3.31 12.42
CA ALA A 1 -53.21 3.77 12.15
C ALA A 1 -52.25 2.94 12.98
N SER A 2 -51.20 2.37 12.39
CA SER A 2 -50.26 1.43 13.01
C SER A 2 -49.33 2.04 14.07
N GLY A 3 -49.45 3.33 14.38
CA GLY A 3 -48.52 4.02 15.29
C GLY A 3 -47.07 4.15 14.78
N LYS A 4 -46.83 3.87 13.49
CA LYS A 4 -45.49 3.93 12.88
C LYS A 4 -45.41 5.11 11.92
N TYR A 5 -44.23 5.71 11.79
CA TYR A 5 -43.96 6.69 10.76
C TYR A 5 -43.89 6.04 9.37
N GLN A 6 -44.27 6.78 8.34
CA GLN A 6 -44.09 6.35 6.96
C GLN A 6 -42.61 6.41 6.59
N TYR A 7 -42.00 5.27 6.32
CA TYR A 7 -40.58 5.15 6.04
C TYR A 7 -40.22 5.69 4.64
N TYR A 8 -41.10 5.47 3.67
CA TYR A 8 -40.91 5.86 2.28
C TYR A 8 -41.76 7.10 1.91
N GLY A 9 -41.46 7.72 0.79
CA GLY A 9 -42.27 8.82 0.21
C GLY A 9 -41.53 10.15 0.13
N ARG A 10 -40.24 10.12 -0.12
CA ARG A 10 -39.41 11.27 -0.45
C ARG A 10 -38.54 10.95 -1.68
N ASN A 11 -37.89 12.00 -2.22
CA ASN A 11 -36.81 11.90 -3.18
C ASN A 11 -35.56 12.54 -2.51
N THR A 12 -34.77 11.73 -1.82
CA THR A 12 -33.59 12.17 -1.07
C THR A 12 -32.34 11.91 -1.88
N ASP A 13 -31.62 12.96 -2.22
CA ASP A 13 -30.29 12.85 -2.78
C ASP A 13 -29.27 12.73 -1.63
N TRP A 14 -28.97 11.47 -1.27
CA TRP A 14 -28.02 11.17 -0.21
C TRP A 14 -26.60 11.61 -0.54
N TYR A 15 -26.19 11.61 -1.82
CA TYR A 15 -24.85 12.04 -2.23
C TYR A 15 -24.69 13.55 -2.04
N ASP A 16 -25.68 14.37 -2.43
CA ASP A 16 -25.62 15.82 -2.20
C ASP A 16 -25.67 16.17 -0.71
N LEU A 17 -26.32 15.34 0.13
CA LEU A 17 -26.30 15.52 1.59
C LEU A 17 -24.93 15.26 2.21
N PHE A 18 -24.20 14.23 1.74
CA PHE A 18 -22.90 13.84 2.29
C PHE A 18 -21.74 14.63 1.73
N TYR A 19 -21.74 14.93 0.42
CA TYR A 19 -20.54 15.39 -0.27
C TYR A 19 -20.63 16.85 -0.70
N LYS A 20 -19.54 17.57 -0.53
CA LYS A 20 -19.33 18.90 -1.12
C LYS A 20 -19.01 18.75 -2.61
N LYS A 21 -19.44 19.72 -3.43
CA LYS A 21 -19.06 19.79 -4.85
C LYS A 21 -17.60 20.19 -5.07
N SER A 22 -17.01 20.90 -4.10
CA SER A 22 -15.61 21.32 -4.12
C SER A 22 -15.09 21.43 -2.70
N THR A 23 -13.78 21.25 -2.54
CA THR A 23 -13.07 21.45 -1.30
C THR A 23 -11.81 22.28 -1.54
N THR A 24 -11.26 22.85 -0.49
CA THR A 24 -10.10 23.74 -0.57
C THR A 24 -8.88 23.11 0.07
N ALA A 25 -7.73 23.41 -0.52
CA ALA A 25 -6.44 23.10 0.09
C ALA A 25 -5.50 24.30 -0.11
N HIS A 26 -4.66 24.58 0.87
CA HIS A 26 -3.64 25.62 0.75
C HIS A 26 -2.30 25.12 1.29
N GLN A 27 -1.23 25.68 0.73
CA GLN A 27 0.12 25.31 1.07
C GLN A 27 1.02 26.54 1.11
N HIS A 28 1.83 26.64 2.17
CA HIS A 28 2.82 27.68 2.34
C HIS A 28 4.19 27.04 2.52
N ASN A 29 5.19 27.52 1.77
CA ASN A 29 6.57 27.02 1.84
C ASN A 29 7.52 28.19 2.05
N ILE A 30 8.45 28.02 2.97
CA ILE A 30 9.59 28.92 3.17
C ILE A 30 10.86 28.08 3.06
N ARG A 31 11.83 28.58 2.32
CA ARG A 31 13.15 27.96 2.20
C ARG A 31 14.22 29.04 2.27
N ILE A 32 15.22 28.78 3.10
CA ILE A 32 16.41 29.60 3.25
C ILE A 32 17.59 28.67 2.98
N SER A 33 18.54 29.13 2.16
CA SER A 33 19.77 28.41 1.92
C SER A 33 20.93 29.39 1.81
N GLY A 34 22.08 28.96 2.27
CA GLY A 34 23.29 29.77 2.21
C GLY A 34 24.51 28.85 2.28
N GLY A 35 25.66 29.43 1.99
CA GLY A 35 26.91 28.68 2.07
C GLY A 35 28.10 29.46 1.61
N GLY A 36 29.28 28.90 1.88
CA GLY A 36 30.58 29.38 1.48
C GLY A 36 31.46 28.26 0.95
N LYS A 37 32.79 28.46 0.98
CA LYS A 37 33.75 27.48 0.45
C LYS A 37 33.81 26.18 1.26
N THR A 38 33.50 26.25 2.56
CA THR A 38 33.67 25.11 3.50
C THR A 38 32.36 24.59 4.09
N SER A 39 31.26 25.35 3.94
CA SER A 39 29.99 24.92 4.52
C SER A 39 28.81 25.42 3.70
N SER A 40 27.72 24.66 3.75
CA SER A 40 26.43 25.06 3.19
C SER A 40 25.30 24.58 4.08
N PHE A 41 24.17 25.30 4.05
CA PHE A 41 22.99 24.90 4.77
C PHE A 41 21.70 25.17 3.97
N ILE A 42 20.70 24.41 4.28
CA ILE A 42 19.33 24.59 3.80
C ILE A 42 18.41 24.42 5.00
N ALA A 43 17.52 25.37 5.23
CA ALA A 43 16.41 25.24 6.15
C ALA A 43 15.11 25.49 5.41
N SER A 44 14.09 24.67 5.65
CA SER A 44 12.78 24.86 5.03
C SER A 44 11.66 24.49 5.99
N ALA A 45 10.54 25.18 5.85
CA ALA A 45 9.30 24.85 6.52
C ALA A 45 8.16 24.84 5.50
N ARG A 46 7.24 23.90 5.66
CA ARG A 46 6.04 23.76 4.85
C ARG A 46 4.83 23.56 5.77
N TYR A 47 3.81 24.36 5.55
CA TYR A 47 2.50 24.14 6.11
C TYR A 47 1.53 23.76 4.99
N TYR A 48 0.72 22.74 5.23
CA TYR A 48 -0.34 22.30 4.33
C TYR A 48 -1.61 22.06 5.15
N GLU A 49 -2.73 22.59 4.66
CA GLU A 49 -4.06 22.33 5.21
C GLU A 49 -5.01 22.00 4.06
N GLN A 50 -5.87 21.01 4.28
CA GLN A 50 -6.91 20.58 3.35
C GLN A 50 -8.19 20.30 4.11
N ASP A 51 -9.28 20.89 3.66
CA ASP A 51 -10.62 20.57 4.12
C ASP A 51 -11.10 19.27 3.47
N GLY A 52 -11.92 18.52 4.20
CA GLY A 52 -12.48 17.28 3.71
C GLY A 52 -13.63 17.45 2.74
N ILE A 53 -14.02 16.33 2.14
CA ILE A 53 -15.08 16.26 1.13
C ILE A 53 -16.48 16.17 1.72
N TYR A 54 -16.60 15.83 3.00
CA TYR A 54 -17.92 15.73 3.63
C TYR A 54 -18.53 17.09 3.92
N ARG A 55 -19.83 17.21 3.63
CA ARG A 55 -20.63 18.40 3.92
C ARG A 55 -21.04 18.47 5.41
N VAL A 56 -21.22 17.30 6.01
CA VAL A 56 -21.59 17.12 7.41
C VAL A 56 -20.42 16.58 8.21
N GLY A 57 -20.28 17.06 9.44
CA GLY A 57 -19.12 16.81 10.27
C GLY A 57 -17.91 17.66 9.84
N ASP A 58 -16.93 17.78 10.72
CA ASP A 58 -15.69 18.50 10.43
C ASP A 58 -14.61 17.49 9.98
N GLU A 59 -14.14 17.64 8.77
CA GLU A 59 -13.06 16.82 8.23
C GLU A 59 -11.91 17.72 7.82
N LYS A 60 -10.74 17.52 8.43
CA LYS A 60 -9.59 18.39 8.21
C LYS A 60 -8.26 17.68 8.33
N PHE A 61 -7.42 17.84 7.33
CA PHE A 61 -6.04 17.39 7.33
C PHE A 61 -5.08 18.56 7.43
N ARG A 62 -4.10 18.48 8.35
CA ARG A 62 -3.03 19.46 8.52
C ARG A 62 -1.68 18.77 8.56
N GLN A 63 -0.70 19.38 7.91
CA GLN A 63 0.68 18.89 7.92
C GLN A 63 1.67 20.05 8.07
N LEU A 64 2.54 19.93 9.05
CA LEU A 64 3.70 20.79 9.23
C LEU A 64 4.96 19.97 8.97
N ASN A 65 5.82 20.45 8.07
CA ASN A 65 7.15 19.90 7.82
C ASN A 65 8.19 20.96 8.18
N ALA A 66 9.27 20.53 8.83
CA ALA A 66 10.47 21.33 8.99
C ALA A 66 11.69 20.48 8.62
N ARG A 67 12.62 21.06 7.90
CA ARG A 67 13.85 20.39 7.48
C ARG A 67 15.04 21.33 7.67
N ALA A 68 16.11 20.78 8.22
CA ALA A 68 17.41 21.40 8.27
C ALA A 68 18.47 20.45 7.71
N LYS A 69 19.24 20.92 6.73
CA LYS A 69 20.37 20.19 6.16
C LYS A 69 21.60 21.07 6.23
N GLY A 70 22.70 20.55 6.75
CA GLY A 70 24.01 21.19 6.78
C GLY A 70 25.06 20.28 6.18
N THR A 71 26.00 20.85 5.43
CA THR A 71 27.21 20.18 4.93
C THR A 71 28.40 21.00 5.33
N VAL A 72 29.42 20.36 5.92
CA VAL A 72 30.66 21.01 6.35
C VAL A 72 31.86 20.20 5.86
N ASN A 73 32.72 20.84 5.10
CA ASN A 73 34.05 20.34 4.75
C ASN A 73 35.00 20.68 5.90
N ILE A 74 35.17 19.76 6.85
CA ILE A 74 36.00 19.95 8.04
C ILE A 74 37.46 20.11 7.63
N THR A 75 37.87 19.29 6.67
CA THR A 75 39.18 19.36 6.02
C THR A 75 39.00 19.16 4.51
N LYS A 76 40.11 19.14 3.76
CA LYS A 76 40.08 18.82 2.31
C LYS A 76 39.71 17.38 2.01
N TRP A 77 39.80 16.50 2.99
CA TRP A 77 39.56 15.07 2.88
C TRP A 77 38.39 14.58 3.74
N LEU A 78 37.79 15.43 4.59
CA LEU A 78 36.69 15.05 5.48
C LEU A 78 35.49 15.98 5.31
N THR A 79 34.39 15.42 4.86
CA THR A 79 33.09 16.09 4.74
C THR A 79 32.07 15.43 5.66
N VAL A 80 31.34 16.23 6.41
CA VAL A 80 30.22 15.79 7.24
C VAL A 80 28.94 16.49 6.79
N GLU A 81 27.90 15.70 6.56
CA GLU A 81 26.57 16.18 6.26
C GLU A 81 25.59 15.69 7.31
N ASN A 82 24.71 16.57 7.78
CA ASN A 82 23.57 16.19 8.62
C ASN A 82 22.27 16.71 7.99
N ASN A 83 21.26 15.86 7.97
CA ASN A 83 19.91 16.19 7.49
C ASN A 83 18.91 15.74 8.54
N THR A 84 18.15 16.70 9.07
CA THR A 84 17.07 16.45 10.03
C THR A 84 15.75 16.87 9.42
N ASP A 85 14.81 15.94 9.37
CA ASP A 85 13.45 16.16 8.90
C ASP A 85 12.47 15.91 10.06
N PHE A 86 11.52 16.81 10.19
CA PHE A 86 10.46 16.77 11.17
C PHE A 86 9.11 16.92 10.46
N VAL A 87 8.16 16.03 10.77
CA VAL A 87 6.81 16.08 10.21
C VAL A 87 5.78 15.86 11.31
N ARG A 88 4.82 16.77 11.41
CA ARG A 88 3.62 16.59 12.22
C ARG A 88 2.40 16.58 11.32
N ARG A 89 1.58 15.52 11.41
CA ARG A 89 0.30 15.41 10.70
C ARG A 89 -0.81 15.29 11.71
N SER A 90 -1.90 16.00 11.49
CA SER A 90 -3.15 15.80 12.21
C SER A 90 -4.27 15.62 11.20
N TYR A 91 -5.09 14.60 11.43
CA TYR A 91 -6.26 14.33 10.61
C TYR A 91 -7.45 14.09 11.52
N HIS A 92 -8.42 14.97 11.43
CA HIS A 92 -9.71 14.85 12.06
C HIS A 92 -10.74 14.45 11.01
N GLN A 93 -11.54 13.44 11.29
CA GLN A 93 -12.59 13.01 10.37
C GLN A 93 -13.81 12.50 11.15
N PRO A 94 -15.03 12.84 10.69
CA PRO A 94 -16.24 12.27 11.24
C PRO A 94 -16.31 10.78 10.91
N THR A 95 -16.91 9.99 11.78
CA THR A 95 -17.12 8.55 11.56
C THR A 95 -18.60 8.19 11.65
N THR A 96 -18.94 7.06 11.07
CA THR A 96 -20.25 6.44 11.21
C THR A 96 -20.29 5.58 12.48
N TYR A 97 -21.46 5.03 12.79
CA TYR A 97 -21.72 4.21 13.97
C TYR A 97 -20.82 2.96 14.12
N ALA A 98 -20.17 2.52 13.05
CA ALA A 98 -19.39 1.27 13.04
C ALA A 98 -17.87 1.50 13.04
N GLN A 99 -17.37 2.71 13.35
CA GLN A 99 -15.95 3.09 13.18
C GLN A 99 -15.44 2.91 11.74
N ASN A 100 -16.30 2.52 10.82
CA ASN A 100 -15.90 2.35 9.46
C ASN A 100 -16.10 3.67 8.71
N LEU A 101 -15.16 3.92 7.83
CA LEU A 101 -15.16 5.06 6.93
C LEU A 101 -15.84 4.72 5.61
N LEU A 102 -16.60 3.64 5.58
CA LEU A 102 -17.25 3.11 4.39
C LEU A 102 -18.59 3.82 4.14
N VAL A 103 -18.60 5.17 4.21
CA VAL A 103 -19.78 5.99 3.87
C VAL A 103 -20.36 5.55 2.52
N ARG A 104 -19.51 5.32 1.52
CA ARG A 104 -19.93 4.84 0.21
C ARG A 104 -20.72 3.53 0.31
N ARG A 105 -20.19 2.52 1.00
CA ARG A 105 -20.87 1.23 1.19
C ARG A 105 -22.21 1.41 1.91
N ASN A 106 -22.23 2.22 2.95
CA ASN A 106 -23.47 2.48 3.69
C ASN A 106 -24.51 3.17 2.81
N LEU A 107 -24.11 4.09 1.93
CA LEU A 107 -24.99 4.74 0.95
C LEU A 107 -25.54 3.75 -0.05
N GLU A 108 -24.70 2.87 -0.59
CA GLU A 108 -25.12 1.82 -1.55
C GLU A 108 -26.14 0.87 -0.94
N HIS A 109 -25.99 0.52 0.34
CA HIS A 109 -26.84 -0.46 1.03
C HIS A 109 -28.08 0.14 1.71
N GLN A 110 -28.07 1.40 2.11
CA GLN A 110 -29.09 2.03 2.95
C GLN A 110 -29.60 3.37 2.44
N GLY A 111 -28.89 3.99 1.49
CA GLY A 111 -29.19 5.31 0.96
C GLY A 111 -30.25 5.31 -0.17
N PHE A 112 -31.38 4.65 0.06
CA PHE A 112 -32.45 4.62 -0.94
C PHE A 112 -33.07 6.01 -1.12
N PRO A 113 -33.22 6.51 -2.37
CA PRO A 113 -33.76 7.85 -2.63
C PRO A 113 -35.16 8.06 -2.05
N ILE A 114 -35.97 7.00 -1.96
CA ILE A 114 -37.34 7.04 -1.43
C ILE A 114 -37.41 7.22 0.09
N THR A 115 -36.28 7.09 0.82
CA THR A 115 -36.24 7.21 2.29
C THR A 115 -36.10 8.67 2.74
N ARG A 116 -36.51 8.96 3.98
CA ARG A 116 -36.41 10.29 4.60
C ARG A 116 -35.18 10.37 5.49
N VAL A 117 -34.65 11.57 5.64
CA VAL A 117 -33.57 11.88 6.62
C VAL A 117 -34.15 12.04 8.04
N THR A 118 -35.26 12.78 8.15
CA THR A 118 -35.94 13.04 9.42
C THR A 118 -37.42 12.66 9.35
N ASN A 119 -37.96 12.30 10.50
CA ASN A 119 -39.38 12.11 10.71
C ASN A 119 -40.13 13.45 10.74
N PRO A 120 -41.49 13.46 10.68
CA PRO A 120 -42.27 14.69 10.76
C PRO A 120 -42.09 15.47 12.07
N ASP A 121 -41.70 14.82 13.16
CA ASP A 121 -41.41 15.43 14.46
C ASP A 121 -39.95 15.88 14.62
N GLY A 122 -39.14 15.79 13.56
CA GLY A 122 -37.75 16.21 13.57
C GLY A 122 -36.75 15.15 14.06
N THR A 123 -37.20 14.00 14.53
CA THR A 123 -36.30 12.90 14.95
C THR A 123 -35.66 12.25 13.72
N TRP A 124 -34.45 11.67 13.90
CA TRP A 124 -33.79 10.93 12.84
C TRP A 124 -34.58 9.68 12.43
N THR A 125 -34.48 9.31 11.16
CA THR A 125 -34.97 8.01 10.68
C THR A 125 -33.91 6.94 10.81
N ALA A 126 -34.31 5.67 10.73
CA ALA A 126 -33.38 4.54 10.64
C ALA A 126 -32.42 4.68 9.44
N ALA A 127 -32.91 5.18 8.29
CA ALA A 127 -32.08 5.41 7.11
C ALA A 127 -30.96 6.42 7.37
N ALA A 128 -31.25 7.52 8.07
CA ALA A 128 -30.24 8.52 8.43
C ALA A 128 -29.14 7.95 9.34
N VAL A 129 -29.49 7.03 10.24
CA VAL A 129 -28.53 6.39 11.14
C VAL A 129 -27.71 5.30 10.40
N TYR A 130 -28.38 4.43 9.63
CA TYR A 130 -27.67 3.33 8.95
C TYR A 130 -26.83 3.79 7.75
N THR A 131 -27.15 4.92 7.13
CA THR A 131 -26.22 5.56 6.16
C THR A 131 -25.02 6.19 6.89
N GLY A 132 -25.10 6.46 8.19
CA GLY A 132 -24.12 7.18 8.98
C GLY A 132 -24.31 8.71 8.97
N TYR A 133 -25.32 9.23 8.26
CA TYR A 133 -25.55 10.66 8.13
C TYR A 133 -25.81 11.33 9.48
N ALA A 134 -26.68 10.74 10.31
CA ALA A 134 -27.02 11.27 11.61
C ALA A 134 -25.81 11.38 12.55
N ASN A 135 -24.96 10.34 12.58
CA ASN A 135 -23.72 10.36 13.38
C ASN A 135 -22.78 11.49 12.97
N MET A 136 -22.61 11.68 11.66
CA MET A 136 -21.74 12.73 11.13
C MET A 136 -22.35 14.12 11.32
N ALA A 137 -23.68 14.26 11.18
CA ALA A 137 -24.38 15.54 11.38
C ALA A 137 -24.36 16.01 12.84
N GLU A 138 -24.45 15.11 13.81
CA GLU A 138 -24.31 15.44 15.23
C GLU A 138 -22.87 15.75 15.64
N GLY A 139 -21.86 15.24 14.85
CA GLY A 139 -20.46 15.53 15.04
C GLY A 139 -19.80 14.91 16.29
N ASN A 140 -20.52 14.02 16.99
CA ASN A 140 -20.06 13.41 18.24
C ASN A 140 -19.28 12.10 18.01
N SER A 141 -19.31 11.55 16.79
CA SER A 141 -18.53 10.38 16.39
C SER A 141 -17.45 10.79 15.43
N TYR A 142 -16.18 10.54 15.79
CA TYR A 142 -15.04 10.98 15.00
C TYR A 142 -13.80 10.13 15.22
N ARG A 143 -12.85 10.26 14.31
CA ARG A 143 -11.48 9.76 14.44
C ARG A 143 -10.49 10.91 14.38
N ASP A 144 -9.65 10.99 15.40
CA ASP A 144 -8.48 11.85 15.41
C ASP A 144 -7.22 11.02 15.21
N ASN A 145 -6.41 11.39 14.24
CA ASN A 145 -5.11 10.78 14.02
C ASN A 145 -4.02 11.86 14.08
N LEU A 146 -3.16 11.77 15.09
CA LEU A 146 -1.98 12.60 15.24
C LEU A 146 -0.74 11.76 14.99
N LYS A 147 0.06 12.15 14.00
CA LYS A 147 1.31 11.48 13.65
C LYS A 147 2.47 12.45 13.68
N PHE A 148 3.55 11.98 14.25
CA PHE A 148 4.78 12.71 14.45
C PHE A 148 5.94 11.87 13.93
N ASP A 149 6.71 12.38 12.99
CA ASP A 149 7.89 11.76 12.42
C ASP A 149 9.10 12.65 12.66
N MET A 150 10.20 12.09 13.14
CA MET A 150 11.50 12.73 13.20
C MET A 150 12.51 11.80 12.56
N LYS A 151 13.21 12.28 11.53
CA LYS A 151 14.30 11.54 10.88
C LYS A 151 15.56 12.38 10.92
N ASN A 152 16.64 11.79 11.41
CA ASN A 152 17.99 12.37 11.32
C ASN A 152 18.88 11.43 10.52
N THR A 153 19.65 11.98 9.59
CA THR A 153 20.66 11.26 8.81
C THR A 153 21.96 12.03 8.88
N THR A 154 23.00 11.37 9.36
CA THR A 154 24.38 11.88 9.35
C THR A 154 25.20 11.09 8.34
N VAL A 155 25.91 11.78 7.48
CA VAL A 155 26.78 11.20 6.45
C VAL A 155 28.20 11.71 6.68
N VAL A 156 29.16 10.79 6.67
CA VAL A 156 30.59 11.09 6.73
C VAL A 156 31.24 10.59 5.45
N THR A 157 31.94 11.46 4.75
CA THR A 157 32.71 11.14 3.54
C THR A 157 34.17 11.46 3.79
N ILE A 158 35.05 10.49 3.51
CA ILE A 158 36.49 10.55 3.72
C ILE A 158 37.20 10.23 2.40
N ASP A 159 37.88 11.23 1.82
CA ASP A 159 38.75 11.05 0.66
C ASP A 159 40.11 10.50 1.14
N LEU A 160 40.22 9.16 1.24
CA LEU A 160 41.45 8.48 1.69
C LEU A 160 42.61 8.71 0.73
N ILE A 161 42.31 8.63 -0.56
CA ILE A 161 43.21 9.01 -1.66
C ILE A 161 42.39 9.85 -2.62
N LYS A 162 42.77 11.11 -2.75
CA LYS A 162 42.03 12.08 -3.54
C LYS A 162 41.68 11.56 -4.94
N ASP A 163 40.40 11.59 -5.29
CA ASP A 163 39.82 11.16 -6.57
C ASP A 163 40.03 9.67 -6.91
N VAL A 164 40.57 8.86 -5.96
CA VAL A 164 40.89 7.44 -6.18
C VAL A 164 40.18 6.53 -5.18
N LEU A 165 40.28 6.85 -3.88
CA LEU A 165 39.72 5.99 -2.84
C LEU A 165 38.90 6.81 -1.84
N VAL A 166 37.59 6.58 -1.84
CA VAL A 166 36.64 7.30 -1.00
C VAL A 166 35.91 6.32 -0.09
N ALA A 167 35.93 6.58 1.22
CA ALA A 167 35.11 5.91 2.20
C ALA A 167 33.90 6.77 2.54
N LYS A 168 32.70 6.16 2.55
CA LYS A 168 31.48 6.84 2.94
C LYS A 168 30.71 6.00 3.94
N ALA A 169 30.26 6.62 5.03
CA ALA A 169 29.38 6.01 5.99
C ALA A 169 28.19 6.93 6.29
N ASP A 170 27.03 6.36 6.46
CA ASP A 170 25.85 7.07 6.92
C ASP A 170 25.11 6.29 8.01
N TYR A 171 24.46 7.07 8.88
CA TYR A 171 23.57 6.55 9.89
C TYR A 171 22.29 7.37 9.91
N SER A 172 21.17 6.68 9.84
CA SER A 172 19.83 7.27 9.91
C SER A 172 19.06 6.73 11.12
N TYR A 173 18.43 7.62 11.84
CA TYR A 173 17.47 7.31 12.89
C TYR A 173 16.13 7.90 12.51
N LEU A 174 15.09 7.06 12.51
CA LEU A 174 13.70 7.47 12.34
C LEU A 174 12.92 7.10 13.60
N PHE A 175 12.32 8.11 14.21
CA PHE A 175 11.33 7.95 15.26
C PHE A 175 9.96 8.36 14.71
N ASN A 176 9.00 7.46 14.81
CA ASN A 176 7.61 7.70 14.48
C ASN A 176 6.74 7.45 15.71
N HIS A 177 5.88 8.40 16.03
CA HIS A 177 4.85 8.25 17.04
C HIS A 177 3.50 8.61 16.41
N SER A 178 2.52 7.73 16.52
CA SER A 178 1.15 8.01 16.08
C SER A 178 0.17 7.68 17.20
N ARG A 179 -0.81 8.55 17.36
CA ARG A 179 -1.94 8.38 18.28
C ARG A 179 -3.22 8.51 17.49
N GLN A 180 -4.04 7.47 17.53
CA GLN A 180 -5.37 7.45 16.94
C GLN A 180 -6.40 7.34 18.05
N ASN A 181 -7.35 8.27 18.08
CA ASN A 181 -8.51 8.23 18.96
C ASN A 181 -9.76 7.98 18.11
N ASP A 182 -10.44 6.88 18.36
CA ASP A 182 -11.73 6.56 17.79
C ASP A 182 -12.81 6.79 18.84
N VAL A 183 -13.73 7.70 18.54
CA VAL A 183 -14.86 8.04 19.40
C VAL A 183 -16.15 7.71 18.67
N ILE A 184 -17.01 6.93 19.32
CA ILE A 184 -18.35 6.61 18.82
C ILE A 184 -19.37 7.01 19.88
N SER A 185 -20.25 7.93 19.52
CA SER A 185 -21.39 8.34 20.32
C SER A 185 -22.66 7.64 19.81
N GLN A 186 -23.60 7.43 20.71
CA GLN A 186 -24.93 6.97 20.35
C GLN A 186 -25.69 8.08 19.63
N VAL A 187 -26.49 7.67 18.65
CA VAL A 187 -27.47 8.54 17.99
C VAL A 187 -28.84 7.92 18.17
N THR A 188 -29.82 8.73 18.52
CA THR A 188 -31.18 8.27 18.75
C THR A 188 -32.04 8.52 17.52
N TYR A 189 -32.75 7.50 17.03
CA TYR A 189 -33.73 7.60 15.97
C TYR A 189 -35.09 7.07 16.40
N SER A 190 -36.11 7.33 15.61
CA SER A 190 -37.47 6.90 15.90
C SER A 190 -38.14 6.22 14.69
N ASN A 191 -38.87 5.16 14.97
CA ASN A 191 -39.74 4.48 13.98
C ASN A 191 -41.23 4.82 14.16
N GLY A 192 -41.58 5.62 15.18
CA GLY A 192 -42.96 6.02 15.46
C GLY A 192 -43.04 6.98 16.66
N PRO A 193 -44.19 7.65 16.85
CA PRO A 193 -44.37 8.59 17.95
C PRO A 193 -44.07 7.97 19.32
N GLY A 194 -43.21 8.64 20.09
CA GLY A 194 -42.80 8.19 21.41
C GLY A 194 -41.83 7.00 21.46
N ILE A 195 -41.40 6.48 20.31
CA ILE A 195 -40.41 5.41 20.21
C ILE A 195 -39.02 6.03 20.05
N GLN A 196 -38.10 5.66 20.92
CA GLN A 196 -36.69 6.06 20.81
C GLN A 196 -35.80 4.83 20.78
N ILE A 197 -34.92 4.76 19.78
CA ILE A 197 -33.97 3.67 19.58
C ILE A 197 -32.59 4.30 19.47
N SER A 198 -31.70 3.96 20.41
CA SER A 198 -30.31 4.42 20.39
C SER A 198 -29.41 3.45 19.64
N TYR A 199 -28.56 3.97 18.76
CA TYR A 199 -27.64 3.17 17.98
C TYR A 199 -26.25 3.84 17.83
N PRO A 200 -25.12 3.13 18.04
CA PRO A 200 -25.05 1.74 18.49
C PRO A 200 -25.57 1.57 19.94
N ALA A 201 -25.64 0.32 20.39
CA ALA A 201 -26.17 0.01 21.74
C ALA A 201 -25.37 0.66 22.88
N SER A 202 -24.10 0.99 22.67
CA SER A 202 -23.22 1.67 23.62
C SER A 202 -22.28 2.62 22.88
N SER A 203 -22.00 3.78 23.46
CA SER A 203 -20.90 4.64 23.06
C SER A 203 -19.56 4.01 23.41
N SER A 204 -18.49 4.41 22.73
CA SER A 204 -17.15 3.89 23.00
C SER A 204 -16.05 4.89 22.66
N MET A 205 -14.94 4.80 23.38
CA MET A 205 -13.69 5.48 23.05
C MET A 205 -12.55 4.47 23.01
N ARG A 206 -11.75 4.52 21.95
CA ARG A 206 -10.55 3.70 21.79
C ARG A 206 -9.38 4.57 21.39
N THR A 207 -8.25 4.38 22.07
CA THR A 207 -6.98 5.03 21.74
C THR A 207 -5.98 3.98 21.35
N THR A 208 -5.38 4.15 20.18
CA THR A 208 -4.27 3.30 19.70
C THR A 208 -3.03 4.18 19.58
N GLU A 209 -1.96 3.80 20.27
CA GLU A 209 -0.66 4.46 20.19
C GLU A 209 0.34 3.50 19.55
N THR A 210 1.02 3.98 18.51
CA THR A 210 2.07 3.23 17.82
C THR A 210 3.35 4.04 17.87
N GLN A 211 4.41 3.41 18.36
CA GLN A 211 5.76 3.95 18.36
C GLN A 211 6.65 3.07 17.50
N ILE A 212 7.37 3.69 16.56
CA ILE A 212 8.32 3.00 15.68
C ILE A 212 9.68 3.67 15.84
N GLU A 213 10.69 2.85 16.12
CA GLU A 213 12.10 3.22 16.09
C GLU A 213 12.75 2.44 14.95
N TYR A 214 13.41 3.15 14.05
CA TYR A 214 14.11 2.54 12.93
C TYR A 214 15.50 3.13 12.81
N HIS A 215 16.48 2.24 12.80
CA HIS A 215 17.89 2.52 12.66
C HIS A 215 18.37 1.95 11.33
N SER A 216 19.13 2.71 10.56
CA SER A 216 19.78 2.25 9.35
C SER A 216 21.19 2.80 9.28
N GLY A 217 22.16 1.94 9.01
CA GLY A 217 23.55 2.30 8.81
C GLY A 217 24.10 1.68 7.53
N ASN A 218 24.86 2.46 6.77
CA ASN A 218 25.58 2.00 5.59
C ASN A 218 27.06 2.41 5.71
N ALA A 219 27.95 1.56 5.24
CA ALA A 219 29.34 1.94 5.01
C ALA A 219 29.82 1.32 3.71
N ASN A 220 30.54 2.09 2.90
CA ASN A 220 31.11 1.62 1.65
C ASN A 220 32.46 2.25 1.36
N LEU A 221 33.23 1.55 0.55
CA LEU A 221 34.50 1.97 0.01
C LEU A 221 34.40 1.97 -1.52
N SER A 222 34.67 3.10 -2.14
CA SER A 222 34.67 3.26 -3.61
C SER A 222 36.10 3.49 -4.08
N PHE A 223 36.54 2.68 -5.04
CA PHE A 223 37.87 2.73 -5.64
C PHE A 223 37.76 3.03 -7.14
N THR A 224 38.33 4.15 -7.55
CA THR A 224 38.38 4.63 -8.94
C THR A 224 39.84 4.80 -9.34
N PRO A 225 40.53 3.74 -9.81
CA PRO A 225 41.94 3.82 -10.17
C PRO A 225 42.18 4.76 -11.34
N ARG A 226 43.33 5.40 -11.35
CA ARG A 226 43.78 6.17 -12.51
C ARG A 226 44.29 5.21 -13.58
N LEU A 227 43.49 5.04 -14.62
CA LEU A 227 43.78 4.20 -15.78
C LEU A 227 44.12 5.07 -17.01
N PRO A 228 44.68 4.51 -18.09
CA PRO A 228 44.78 5.17 -19.39
C PRO A 228 43.42 5.75 -19.83
N GLU A 229 43.45 6.84 -20.62
CA GLU A 229 42.26 7.64 -20.99
C GLU A 229 41.11 6.81 -21.61
N ASP A 230 41.43 5.71 -22.29
CA ASP A 230 40.44 4.80 -22.88
C ASP A 230 39.69 3.93 -21.86
N HIS A 231 40.13 3.87 -20.62
CA HIS A 231 39.64 2.96 -19.61
C HIS A 231 39.07 3.70 -18.38
N SER A 232 37.90 3.33 -17.96
CA SER A 232 37.31 3.81 -16.71
C SER A 232 36.83 2.60 -15.89
N LEU A 233 37.25 2.53 -14.63
CA LEU A 233 36.84 1.49 -13.69
C LEU A 233 36.41 2.15 -12.38
N ASN A 234 35.26 1.72 -11.87
CA ASN A 234 34.82 2.04 -10.51
C ASN A 234 34.43 0.76 -9.81
N VAL A 235 35.02 0.48 -8.67
CA VAL A 235 34.70 -0.67 -7.83
C VAL A 235 34.23 -0.16 -6.46
N MET A 236 33.12 -0.66 -5.99
CA MET A 236 32.54 -0.35 -4.69
C MET A 236 32.21 -1.63 -3.94
N ALA A 237 32.54 -1.66 -2.66
CA ALA A 237 32.06 -2.69 -1.73
C ALA A 237 31.60 -2.03 -0.43
N GLY A 238 30.62 -2.62 0.20
CA GLY A 238 30.07 -2.06 1.42
C GLY A 238 29.14 -3.01 2.16
N TRP A 239 28.63 -2.53 3.26
CA TRP A 239 27.67 -3.24 4.09
C TRP A 239 26.59 -2.28 4.59
N ASN A 240 25.45 -2.85 4.90
CA ASN A 240 24.31 -2.15 5.42
C ASN A 240 23.72 -2.93 6.60
N ILE A 241 23.19 -2.22 7.59
CA ILE A 241 22.49 -2.78 8.73
C ILE A 241 21.21 -1.99 8.97
N GLU A 242 20.13 -2.71 9.29
CA GLU A 242 18.85 -2.10 9.65
C GLU A 242 18.27 -2.80 10.87
N HIS A 243 17.62 -2.01 11.71
CA HIS A 243 16.87 -2.51 12.84
C HIS A 243 15.59 -1.70 12.99
N LYS A 244 14.46 -2.38 13.12
CA LYS A 244 13.15 -1.75 13.32
C LYS A 244 12.46 -2.38 14.51
N ARG A 245 12.01 -1.52 15.42
CA ARG A 245 11.16 -1.88 16.55
C ARG A 245 9.84 -1.11 16.44
N ALA A 246 8.75 -1.82 16.55
CA ALA A 246 7.41 -1.23 16.64
C ALA A 246 6.72 -1.69 17.91
N ARG A 247 6.14 -0.75 18.64
CA ARG A 247 5.30 -1.00 19.81
C ARG A 247 3.93 -0.44 19.53
N ASN A 248 2.91 -1.22 19.86
CA ASN A 248 1.51 -0.85 19.65
C ASN A 248 0.72 -1.08 20.94
N THR A 249 0.20 0.00 21.50
CA THR A 249 -0.61 -0.04 22.72
C THR A 249 -2.01 0.41 22.39
N ARG A 250 -3.00 -0.36 22.78
CA ARG A 250 -4.42 -0.04 22.59
C ARG A 250 -5.14 -0.05 23.91
N MET A 251 -5.92 1.00 24.18
CA MET A 251 -6.84 1.11 25.31
C MET A 251 -8.22 1.47 24.82
N GLY A 252 -9.25 1.09 25.57
CA GLY A 252 -10.61 1.42 25.23
C GLY A 252 -11.54 1.27 26.42
N ARG A 253 -12.64 2.01 26.39
CA ARG A 253 -13.74 1.92 27.35
C ARG A 253 -15.06 2.22 26.64
N ASP A 254 -16.13 1.60 27.12
CA ASP A 254 -17.48 1.85 26.63
C ASP A 254 -18.27 2.71 27.62
N GLY A 255 -19.41 3.26 27.14
CA GLY A 255 -20.41 3.92 27.97
C GLY A 255 -20.02 5.33 28.44
N PHE A 256 -20.28 6.36 27.63
CA PHE A 256 -20.16 7.76 28.08
C PHE A 256 -21.23 8.06 29.12
N ILE A 257 -20.83 8.67 30.24
CA ILE A 257 -21.77 9.21 31.24
C ILE A 257 -22.40 10.52 30.72
N VAL A 258 -21.64 11.29 29.95
CA VAL A 258 -22.08 12.54 29.32
C VAL A 258 -21.85 12.47 27.83
N ASP A 259 -22.91 12.52 27.04
CA ASP A 259 -22.84 12.50 25.59
C ASP A 259 -22.02 13.68 25.05
N GLY A 260 -21.23 13.41 24.00
CA GLY A 260 -20.36 14.40 23.38
C GLY A 260 -19.16 14.84 24.21
N LYS A 261 -18.92 14.22 25.38
CA LYS A 261 -17.77 14.48 26.26
C LYS A 261 -16.92 13.22 26.46
N PRO A 262 -16.19 12.73 25.40
CA PRO A 262 -15.38 11.53 25.50
C PRO A 262 -14.21 11.75 26.46
N ASN A 263 -14.23 11.06 27.58
CA ASN A 263 -13.16 11.06 28.57
C ASN A 263 -13.19 9.74 29.33
N TYR A 264 -12.10 9.02 29.37
CA TYR A 264 -12.00 7.72 30.06
C TYR A 264 -12.47 7.77 31.53
N SER A 265 -12.25 8.88 32.23
CA SER A 265 -12.71 9.07 33.62
C SER A 265 -14.21 9.27 33.73
N LEU A 266 -14.90 9.63 32.65
CA LEU A 266 -16.36 9.86 32.58
C LEU A 266 -17.05 8.75 31.76
N MET A 267 -16.56 7.53 31.88
CA MET A 267 -17.13 6.35 31.23
C MET A 267 -17.38 5.27 32.29
N ASN A 268 -18.52 4.58 32.18
CA ASN A 268 -18.97 3.63 33.19
C ASN A 268 -19.02 2.17 32.70
N GLY A 269 -18.66 1.94 31.43
CA GLY A 269 -18.63 0.62 30.84
C GLY A 269 -17.37 -0.17 31.18
N ILE A 270 -17.25 -1.34 30.54
CA ILE A 270 -16.14 -2.27 30.74
C ILE A 270 -14.87 -1.68 30.16
N ASP A 271 -13.76 -1.74 30.92
CA ASP A 271 -12.44 -1.43 30.42
C ASP A 271 -11.96 -2.53 29.48
N TYR A 272 -11.52 -2.12 28.28
CA TYR A 272 -10.80 -3.02 27.40
C TYR A 272 -9.35 -3.09 27.84
N VAL A 273 -8.84 -4.30 27.85
CA VAL A 273 -7.46 -4.59 28.21
C VAL A 273 -6.53 -3.84 27.26
N LEU A 274 -5.46 -3.30 27.84
CA LEU A 274 -4.27 -2.90 27.09
C LEU A 274 -3.77 -4.09 26.31
N GLU A 275 -3.93 -4.07 25.02
CA GLU A 275 -3.39 -5.08 24.14
C GLU A 275 -2.12 -4.54 23.51
N ASP A 276 -0.99 -5.20 23.76
CA ASP A 276 0.23 -5.04 22.98
C ASP A 276 0.11 -5.86 21.68
N ALA A 277 -0.99 -5.60 20.95
CA ALA A 277 -1.27 -6.30 19.72
C ALA A 277 -0.38 -5.73 18.61
N ASN A 278 0.40 -6.57 17.96
CA ASN A 278 1.27 -6.24 16.82
C ASN A 278 2.55 -5.48 17.14
N SER A 279 3.08 -5.57 18.35
CA SER A 279 4.47 -5.17 18.60
C SER A 279 5.43 -6.14 17.94
N TYR A 280 6.46 -5.63 17.28
CA TYR A 280 7.45 -6.45 16.59
C TYR A 280 8.83 -5.80 16.54
N ASP A 281 9.82 -6.65 16.33
CA ASP A 281 11.23 -6.30 16.21
C ASP A 281 11.85 -7.13 15.09
N TRP A 282 12.63 -6.50 14.21
CA TRP A 282 13.38 -7.21 13.19
C TRP A 282 14.68 -6.51 12.83
N GLY A 283 15.64 -7.30 12.39
CA GLY A 283 16.94 -6.85 11.91
C GLY A 283 17.23 -7.37 10.50
N PHE A 284 18.06 -6.60 9.81
CA PHE A 284 18.54 -6.88 8.48
C PHE A 284 20.01 -6.51 8.37
N VAL A 285 20.80 -7.33 7.67
CA VAL A 285 22.21 -7.07 7.37
C VAL A 285 22.45 -7.44 5.91
N GLY A 286 23.14 -6.58 5.16
CA GLY A 286 23.50 -6.83 3.78
C GLY A 286 24.96 -6.48 3.50
N ILE A 287 25.61 -7.29 2.69
CA ILE A 287 26.91 -6.99 2.08
C ILE A 287 26.68 -6.78 0.59
N PHE A 288 27.26 -5.75 0.01
CA PHE A 288 27.07 -5.46 -1.40
C PHE A 288 28.38 -5.10 -2.08
N TYR A 289 28.42 -5.33 -3.39
CA TYR A 289 29.53 -4.94 -4.25
C TYR A 289 29.00 -4.45 -5.60
N ARG A 290 29.81 -3.63 -6.27
CA ARG A 290 29.58 -3.15 -7.63
C ARG A 290 30.90 -2.90 -8.32
N ALA A 291 31.04 -3.33 -9.57
CA ALA A 291 32.15 -3.02 -10.45
C ALA A 291 31.59 -2.52 -11.78
N SER A 292 31.93 -1.29 -12.16
CA SER A 292 31.51 -0.68 -13.43
C SER A 292 32.76 -0.37 -14.25
N TYR A 293 32.76 -0.83 -15.50
CA TYR A 293 33.88 -0.65 -16.41
C TYR A 293 33.41 -0.04 -17.75
N ALA A 294 34.16 0.89 -18.27
CA ALA A 294 33.92 1.46 -19.58
C ALA A 294 35.22 1.48 -20.40
N TYR A 295 35.14 1.02 -21.67
CA TYR A 295 36.22 1.11 -22.63
C TYR A 295 35.86 2.11 -23.73
N LYS A 296 36.69 3.13 -23.90
CA LYS A 296 36.50 4.23 -24.84
C LYS A 296 35.14 4.94 -24.76
N GLY A 297 34.44 4.77 -23.61
CA GLY A 297 33.06 5.23 -23.47
C GLY A 297 32.05 4.54 -24.41
N LYS A 298 32.47 3.51 -25.14
CA LYS A 298 31.66 2.76 -26.13
C LYS A 298 31.11 1.49 -25.56
N TYR A 299 31.94 0.68 -24.93
CA TYR A 299 31.61 -0.62 -24.33
C TYR A 299 31.52 -0.44 -22.83
N LEU A 300 30.37 -0.73 -22.29
CA LEU A 300 30.07 -0.56 -20.87
C LEU A 300 29.73 -1.92 -20.28
N ALA A 301 30.27 -2.23 -19.12
CA ALA A 301 29.94 -3.43 -18.37
C ALA A 301 29.76 -3.09 -16.88
N GLU A 302 28.79 -3.68 -16.25
CA GLU A 302 28.59 -3.57 -14.80
C GLU A 302 28.26 -4.93 -14.22
N LEU A 303 28.89 -5.24 -13.09
CA LEU A 303 28.61 -6.39 -12.26
C LEU A 303 28.30 -5.89 -10.84
N SER A 304 27.19 -6.30 -10.29
CA SER A 304 26.82 -5.95 -8.91
C SER A 304 26.16 -7.15 -8.21
N GLY A 305 26.11 -7.10 -6.90
CA GLY A 305 25.42 -8.13 -6.15
C GLY A 305 25.28 -7.76 -4.69
N ARG A 306 24.34 -8.45 -4.03
CA ARG A 306 24.08 -8.34 -2.60
C ARG A 306 23.96 -9.73 -1.98
N TYR A 307 24.46 -9.84 -0.77
CA TYR A 307 24.25 -10.98 0.11
C TYR A 307 23.55 -10.48 1.36
N ASP A 308 22.26 -10.76 1.46
CA ASP A 308 21.35 -10.16 2.43
C ASP A 308 20.81 -11.18 3.42
N GLY A 309 20.77 -10.82 4.70
CA GLY A 309 20.21 -11.63 5.78
C GLY A 309 19.12 -10.88 6.55
N SER A 310 17.99 -11.54 6.80
CA SER A 310 16.87 -10.98 7.55
C SER A 310 16.44 -11.87 8.69
N SER A 311 16.23 -11.29 9.89
CA SER A 311 15.70 -12.02 11.05
C SER A 311 14.24 -12.46 10.91
N LYS A 312 13.55 -12.05 9.84
CA LYS A 312 12.17 -12.45 9.53
C LYS A 312 12.06 -13.88 9.00
N PHE A 313 13.21 -14.49 8.65
CA PHE A 313 13.30 -15.85 8.17
C PHE A 313 13.97 -16.79 9.19
N PRO A 314 13.67 -18.10 9.16
CA PRO A 314 14.34 -19.06 10.00
C PRO A 314 15.85 -19.11 9.71
N SER A 315 16.64 -19.63 10.64
CA SER A 315 18.11 -19.53 10.59
C SER A 315 18.75 -20.15 9.35
N ASN A 316 18.16 -21.24 8.81
CA ASN A 316 18.61 -21.95 7.61
C ASN A 316 18.20 -21.26 6.29
N GLU A 317 17.21 -20.36 6.30
CA GLU A 317 16.67 -19.68 5.11
C GLU A 317 16.87 -18.14 5.18
N ARG A 318 17.67 -17.69 6.13
CA ARG A 318 17.85 -16.26 6.44
C ARG A 318 18.56 -15.48 5.37
N TRP A 319 19.50 -16.12 4.64
CA TRP A 319 20.40 -15.48 3.73
C TRP A 319 20.05 -15.70 2.27
N GLY A 320 20.06 -14.62 1.48
CA GLY A 320 19.84 -14.64 0.03
C GLY A 320 20.97 -13.95 -0.74
N PHE A 321 21.32 -14.48 -1.91
CA PHE A 321 22.30 -13.88 -2.81
C PHE A 321 21.62 -13.38 -4.10
N PHE A 322 21.81 -12.10 -4.41
CA PHE A 322 21.14 -11.38 -5.48
C PHE A 322 22.15 -10.71 -6.42
N PRO A 323 22.70 -11.45 -7.41
CA PRO A 323 23.63 -10.92 -8.40
C PRO A 323 22.90 -10.21 -9.53
N SER A 324 23.59 -9.25 -10.18
CA SER A 324 23.15 -8.58 -11.39
C SER A 324 24.34 -8.26 -12.30
N ALA A 325 24.12 -8.34 -13.61
CA ALA A 325 25.09 -7.97 -14.63
C ALA A 325 24.40 -7.17 -15.73
N SER A 326 25.11 -6.19 -16.29
CA SER A 326 24.63 -5.46 -17.46
C SER A 326 25.77 -5.12 -18.41
N VAL A 327 25.43 -5.04 -19.70
CA VAL A 327 26.34 -4.56 -20.75
C VAL A 327 25.64 -3.49 -21.57
N GLY A 328 26.42 -2.54 -22.04
CA GLY A 328 25.96 -1.46 -22.90
C GLY A 328 26.93 -1.23 -24.07
N TRP A 329 26.36 -1.04 -25.25
CA TRP A 329 27.11 -0.70 -26.44
C TRP A 329 26.60 0.62 -27.03
N ARG A 330 27.47 1.65 -27.02
CA ARG A 330 27.20 2.92 -27.68
C ARG A 330 27.62 2.85 -29.14
N MET A 331 26.72 2.27 -29.96
CA MET A 331 26.97 2.03 -31.39
C MET A 331 27.25 3.31 -32.14
N SER A 332 26.67 4.45 -31.75
CA SER A 332 26.92 5.77 -32.33
C SER A 332 28.37 6.24 -32.21
N GLU A 333 29.15 5.70 -31.25
CA GLU A 333 30.57 6.05 -31.10
C GLU A 333 31.49 5.23 -31.99
N GLU A 334 30.96 4.27 -32.75
CA GLU A 334 31.75 3.48 -33.69
C GLU A 334 32.15 4.28 -34.93
N ASN A 335 33.30 3.93 -35.52
CA ASN A 335 33.82 4.68 -36.64
C ASN A 335 32.89 4.70 -37.85
N PHE A 336 32.15 3.62 -38.10
CA PHE A 336 31.19 3.51 -39.19
C PHE A 336 29.93 4.36 -39.01
N MET A 337 29.69 4.91 -37.79
CA MET A 337 28.53 5.75 -37.46
C MET A 337 28.88 7.25 -37.41
N LYS A 338 30.15 7.62 -37.30
CA LYS A 338 30.58 9.01 -37.06
C LYS A 338 30.21 9.97 -38.17
N ASP A 339 30.12 9.49 -39.41
CA ASP A 339 29.81 10.33 -40.58
C ASP A 339 28.30 10.60 -40.73
N ILE A 340 27.47 9.99 -39.89
CA ILE A 340 26.00 10.11 -39.93
C ILE A 340 25.57 11.25 -38.99
N SER A 341 25.56 12.47 -39.49
CA SER A 341 25.38 13.69 -38.69
C SER A 341 24.03 13.83 -37.98
N TRP A 342 23.00 13.18 -38.45
CA TRP A 342 21.66 13.22 -37.84
C TRP A 342 21.48 12.25 -36.69
N ILE A 343 22.41 11.30 -36.46
CA ILE A 343 22.42 10.38 -35.32
C ILE A 343 23.31 10.97 -34.23
N ASN A 344 22.75 11.24 -33.08
CA ASN A 344 23.47 11.77 -31.92
C ASN A 344 23.86 10.69 -30.92
N ASN A 345 23.00 9.71 -30.71
CA ASN A 345 23.28 8.58 -29.82
C ASN A 345 22.44 7.37 -30.21
N ILE A 346 23.07 6.21 -30.30
CA ILE A 346 22.43 4.90 -30.33
C ILE A 346 23.16 4.02 -29.33
N LYS A 347 22.41 3.55 -28.31
CA LYS A 347 22.95 2.70 -27.26
C LYS A 347 22.05 1.49 -27.06
N TRP A 348 22.62 0.32 -27.24
CA TRP A 348 22.01 -0.95 -26.83
C TRP A 348 22.33 -1.24 -25.37
N ARG A 349 21.37 -1.78 -24.66
CA ARG A 349 21.49 -2.19 -23.25
C ARG A 349 20.94 -3.61 -23.08
N PHE A 350 21.70 -4.44 -22.40
CA PHE A 350 21.25 -5.74 -21.95
C PHE A 350 21.54 -5.89 -20.46
N SER A 351 20.59 -6.39 -19.70
CA SER A 351 20.78 -6.67 -18.29
C SER A 351 20.07 -7.93 -17.85
N ILE A 352 20.69 -8.61 -16.90
CA ILE A 352 20.12 -9.73 -16.15
C ILE A 352 20.43 -9.51 -14.67
N GLY A 353 19.41 -9.71 -13.82
CA GLY A 353 19.62 -9.51 -12.39
C GLY A 353 18.57 -10.20 -11.54
N LYS A 354 18.96 -10.46 -10.30
CA LYS A 354 18.08 -10.98 -9.25
C LYS A 354 17.90 -9.95 -8.16
N ALA A 355 16.70 -9.86 -7.62
CA ALA A 355 16.36 -9.06 -6.44
C ALA A 355 15.56 -9.92 -5.47
N GLY A 356 15.90 -9.84 -4.18
CA GLY A 356 15.18 -10.52 -3.12
C GLY A 356 14.12 -9.61 -2.49
N ASN A 357 12.96 -10.16 -2.20
CA ASN A 357 11.92 -9.51 -1.42
C ASN A 357 11.72 -10.27 -0.10
N GLY A 358 12.02 -9.61 1.02
CA GLY A 358 11.81 -10.11 2.38
C GLY A 358 10.63 -9.44 3.08
N ASN A 359 9.64 -8.93 2.34
CA ASN A 359 8.49 -8.23 2.91
C ASN A 359 7.44 -9.20 3.50
N VAL A 360 7.90 -10.02 4.45
CA VAL A 360 7.04 -10.87 5.27
C VAL A 360 6.91 -10.28 6.67
N SER A 361 5.80 -10.57 7.35
CA SER A 361 5.63 -10.17 8.75
C SER A 361 6.64 -10.90 9.64
N PRO A 362 7.21 -10.23 10.65
CA PRO A 362 8.10 -10.88 11.62
C PRO A 362 7.39 -12.07 12.31
N TYR A 363 8.19 -13.04 12.76
CA TYR A 363 7.75 -14.22 13.55
C TYR A 363 6.84 -15.21 12.81
N LYS A 364 6.58 -15.08 11.51
CA LYS A 364 5.72 -16.00 10.73
C LYS A 364 6.23 -17.44 10.67
N TYR A 365 7.52 -17.65 10.97
CA TYR A 365 8.15 -18.98 11.06
C TYR A 365 8.14 -19.57 12.47
N MET A 366 7.60 -18.84 13.47
CA MET A 366 7.56 -19.27 14.86
C MET A 366 6.17 -19.77 15.22
N GLU A 367 6.13 -20.86 15.96
CA GLU A 367 4.87 -21.32 16.57
C GLU A 367 4.53 -20.41 17.76
N LEU A 368 3.36 -19.83 17.72
CA LEU A 368 2.84 -18.94 18.75
C LEU A 368 1.64 -19.62 19.41
N LEU A 369 1.47 -19.41 20.70
CA LEU A 369 0.28 -19.87 21.44
C LEU A 369 -0.67 -18.70 21.61
N ASP A 370 -1.96 -18.95 21.33
CA ASP A 370 -3.01 -17.99 21.60
C ASP A 370 -3.45 -18.07 23.06
N PHE A 371 -3.61 -16.93 23.71
CA PHE A 371 -4.16 -16.81 25.06
C PHE A 371 -5.62 -16.37 24.98
N ASN A 372 -6.52 -17.26 25.39
CA ASN A 372 -7.95 -17.01 25.34
C ASN A 372 -8.57 -17.04 26.74
N LYS A 373 -9.61 -16.23 26.95
CA LYS A 373 -10.44 -16.33 28.16
C LYS A 373 -11.60 -17.30 27.90
N ALA A 374 -11.83 -18.19 28.83
CA ALA A 374 -12.94 -19.15 28.73
C ALA A 374 -14.28 -18.42 28.58
N GLY A 375 -15.19 -18.98 27.77
CA GLY A 375 -16.54 -18.48 27.59
C GLY A 375 -17.42 -18.64 28.83
N VAL A 376 -16.97 -19.43 29.83
CA VAL A 376 -17.66 -19.73 31.06
C VAL A 376 -16.96 -19.12 32.27
N ILE A 377 -17.73 -18.77 33.29
CA ILE A 377 -17.24 -18.27 34.58
C ILE A 377 -17.12 -19.47 35.51
N VAL A 378 -15.93 -19.69 36.07
CA VAL A 378 -15.67 -20.71 37.11
C VAL A 378 -15.14 -19.99 38.34
N ASP A 379 -15.76 -20.21 39.49
CA ASP A 379 -15.41 -19.55 40.76
C ASP A 379 -15.36 -18.01 40.66
N GLY A 380 -16.33 -17.40 39.97
CA GLY A 380 -16.44 -15.96 39.83
C GLY A 380 -15.49 -15.32 38.84
N SER A 381 -14.67 -16.10 38.14
CA SER A 381 -13.70 -15.57 37.16
C SER A 381 -13.69 -16.35 35.84
N ARG A 382 -13.32 -15.69 34.76
CA ARG A 382 -13.02 -16.33 33.48
C ARG A 382 -11.55 -16.77 33.47
N ARG A 383 -11.33 -18.07 33.42
CA ARG A 383 -9.98 -18.63 33.37
C ARG A 383 -9.34 -18.36 32.00
N THR A 384 -8.04 -18.04 32.02
CA THR A 384 -7.23 -17.97 30.81
C THR A 384 -6.76 -19.38 30.46
N TYR A 385 -6.84 -19.73 29.20
CA TYR A 385 -6.26 -20.96 28.66
C TYR A 385 -5.43 -20.65 27.41
N THR A 386 -4.48 -21.52 27.10
CA THR A 386 -3.69 -21.46 25.86
C THR A 386 -4.30 -22.41 24.84
N SER A 387 -4.31 -21.99 23.59
CA SER A 387 -4.67 -22.85 22.47
C SER A 387 -3.56 -22.86 21.45
N ALA A 388 -3.46 -23.93 20.68
CA ALA A 388 -2.64 -23.96 19.50
C ALA A 388 -3.13 -22.90 18.50
N PRO A 389 -2.23 -22.32 17.69
CA PRO A 389 -2.62 -21.37 16.65
C PRO A 389 -3.55 -22.05 15.64
N SER A 390 -4.43 -21.26 15.04
CA SER A 390 -5.38 -21.73 14.02
C SER A 390 -4.76 -22.00 12.64
N SER A 391 -3.45 -21.79 12.49
CA SER A 391 -2.73 -21.99 11.22
C SER A 391 -1.48 -22.85 11.42
N VAL A 392 -1.18 -23.68 10.44
CA VAL A 392 0.05 -24.47 10.39
C VAL A 392 1.21 -23.56 9.97
N LEU A 393 2.40 -23.80 10.52
CA LEU A 393 3.61 -23.10 10.08
C LEU A 393 3.95 -23.47 8.63
N PRO A 394 4.47 -22.51 7.83
CA PRO A 394 5.00 -22.81 6.52
C PRO A 394 6.18 -23.77 6.64
N ALA A 395 6.23 -24.79 5.80
CA ALA A 395 7.33 -25.75 5.77
C ALA A 395 8.65 -25.08 5.40
N ASN A 396 8.59 -24.13 4.45
CA ASN A 396 9.75 -23.36 3.97
C ASN A 396 9.32 -21.89 3.89
N LEU A 397 9.96 -21.03 4.67
CA LEU A 397 9.80 -19.60 4.59
C LEU A 397 11.13 -18.97 4.22
N THR A 398 11.26 -18.53 2.96
CA THR A 398 12.47 -17.94 2.40
C THR A 398 12.18 -16.68 1.59
N TRP A 399 13.22 -16.11 1.00
CA TRP A 399 13.13 -14.94 0.15
C TRP A 399 12.31 -15.21 -1.12
N GLU A 400 11.34 -14.37 -1.38
CA GLU A 400 10.77 -14.24 -2.73
C GLU A 400 11.84 -13.65 -3.65
N THR A 401 12.10 -14.29 -4.79
CA THR A 401 13.16 -13.87 -5.71
C THR A 401 12.57 -13.40 -7.03
N SER A 402 12.95 -12.20 -7.46
CA SER A 402 12.58 -11.65 -8.75
C SER A 402 13.79 -11.63 -9.68
N SER A 403 13.76 -12.43 -10.74
CA SER A 403 14.80 -12.50 -11.79
C SER A 403 14.31 -11.75 -13.02
N THR A 404 15.06 -10.76 -13.50
CA THR A 404 14.67 -9.94 -14.66
C THR A 404 15.74 -10.01 -15.74
N ILE A 405 15.31 -10.23 -16.99
CA ILE A 405 16.11 -10.06 -18.20
C ILE A 405 15.50 -8.89 -18.97
N ASN A 406 16.33 -7.93 -19.37
CA ASN A 406 15.91 -6.73 -20.10
C ASN A 406 16.83 -6.48 -21.30
N LEU A 407 16.24 -6.13 -22.45
CA LEU A 407 16.91 -5.59 -23.61
C LEU A 407 16.35 -4.19 -23.88
N GLY A 408 17.23 -3.19 -23.89
CA GLY A 408 16.87 -1.79 -24.09
C GLY A 408 17.62 -1.15 -25.25
N LEU A 409 17.00 -0.13 -25.84
CA LEU A 409 17.54 0.69 -26.91
C LEU A 409 17.26 2.16 -26.63
N ASP A 410 18.32 2.96 -26.55
CA ASP A 410 18.27 4.41 -26.45
C ASP A 410 18.72 5.03 -27.76
N VAL A 411 17.91 5.92 -28.34
CA VAL A 411 18.23 6.60 -29.61
C VAL A 411 17.95 8.10 -29.46
N ASN A 412 18.95 8.94 -29.83
CA ASN A 412 18.78 10.38 -29.97
C ASN A 412 19.17 10.78 -31.39
N LEU A 413 18.28 11.50 -32.04
CA LEU A 413 18.44 11.92 -33.45
C LEU A 413 18.19 13.41 -33.60
N LEU A 414 18.60 13.95 -34.79
CA LEU A 414 18.29 15.30 -35.24
C LEU A 414 18.75 16.38 -34.24
N ASN A 415 20.03 16.34 -33.85
CA ASN A 415 20.59 17.22 -32.82
C ASN A 415 19.85 17.13 -31.47
N ASN A 416 19.54 15.90 -31.05
CA ASN A 416 18.82 15.58 -29.83
C ASN A 416 17.37 16.11 -29.79
N ARG A 417 16.78 16.47 -30.94
CA ARG A 417 15.36 16.85 -30.99
C ARG A 417 14.45 15.66 -30.81
N LEU A 418 14.78 14.55 -31.44
CA LEU A 418 14.02 13.28 -31.31
C LEU A 418 14.76 12.34 -30.36
N SER A 419 14.06 11.89 -29.32
CA SER A 419 14.54 10.86 -28.39
C SER A 419 13.59 9.67 -28.39
N PHE A 420 14.15 8.47 -28.47
CA PHE A 420 13.44 7.21 -28.34
C PHE A 420 14.12 6.37 -27.25
N VAL A 421 13.34 5.82 -26.34
CA VAL A 421 13.76 4.81 -25.38
C VAL A 421 12.78 3.67 -25.44
N GLY A 422 13.28 2.47 -25.67
CA GLY A 422 12.47 1.26 -25.72
C GLY A 422 13.11 0.15 -24.91
N ASP A 423 12.30 -0.56 -24.13
CA ASP A 423 12.69 -1.69 -23.32
C ASP A 423 11.70 -2.84 -23.51
N ILE A 424 12.22 -4.08 -23.63
CA ILE A 424 11.45 -5.31 -23.56
C ILE A 424 12.02 -6.15 -22.43
N TYR A 425 11.17 -6.73 -21.62
CA TYR A 425 11.63 -7.48 -20.46
C TYR A 425 10.80 -8.72 -20.16
N GLN A 426 11.44 -9.67 -19.51
CA GLN A 426 10.81 -10.77 -18.83
C GLN A 426 11.28 -10.78 -17.37
N LYS A 427 10.33 -10.82 -16.47
CA LYS A 427 10.52 -10.94 -15.03
C LYS A 427 9.89 -12.24 -14.54
N GLU A 428 10.66 -13.05 -13.84
CA GLU A 428 10.19 -14.23 -13.13
C GLU A 428 10.27 -13.97 -11.63
N THR A 429 9.14 -14.09 -10.96
CA THR A 429 9.06 -14.01 -9.50
C THR A 429 8.81 -15.40 -8.98
N THR A 430 9.79 -15.97 -8.28
CA THR A 430 9.73 -17.30 -7.68
C THR A 430 9.57 -17.21 -6.18
N ASP A 431 9.03 -18.26 -5.61
CA ASP A 431 8.84 -18.37 -4.16
C ASP A 431 7.97 -17.23 -3.59
N MET A 432 6.91 -16.84 -4.31
CA MET A 432 5.99 -15.79 -3.88
C MET A 432 5.30 -16.18 -2.56
N PHE A 433 5.25 -15.23 -1.66
CA PHE A 433 4.68 -15.40 -0.33
C PHE A 433 3.16 -15.22 -0.34
N VAL A 434 2.44 -16.31 -0.50
CA VAL A 434 0.97 -16.37 -0.62
C VAL A 434 0.38 -17.48 0.24
N THR A 435 -0.94 -17.47 0.43
CA THR A 435 -1.66 -18.57 1.09
C THR A 435 -1.48 -19.85 0.28
N GLY A 436 -1.19 -20.97 0.94
CA GLY A 436 -1.07 -22.28 0.32
C GLY A 436 -2.43 -22.91 0.01
N ALA A 437 -2.39 -24.18 -0.39
CA ALA A 437 -3.60 -24.98 -0.63
C ALA A 437 -4.46 -25.09 0.65
N GLU A 438 -5.78 -25.05 0.46
CA GLU A 438 -6.72 -25.30 1.54
C GLU A 438 -6.49 -26.67 2.16
N LEU A 439 -6.52 -26.71 3.48
CA LEU A 439 -6.42 -27.95 4.25
C LEU A 439 -7.82 -28.55 4.42
N PRO A 440 -7.94 -29.89 4.51
CA PRO A 440 -9.21 -30.51 4.81
C PRO A 440 -9.83 -29.92 6.09
N ALA A 441 -11.12 -29.59 6.07
CA ALA A 441 -11.83 -28.96 7.19
C ALA A 441 -11.70 -29.75 8.51
N VAL A 442 -11.51 -31.07 8.43
CA VAL A 442 -11.31 -31.95 9.60
C VAL A 442 -10.03 -31.60 10.40
N THR A 443 -9.06 -30.92 9.80
CA THR A 443 -7.84 -30.52 10.49
C THR A 443 -8.06 -29.35 11.46
N GLY A 444 -9.11 -28.55 11.26
CA GLY A 444 -9.39 -27.35 12.02
C GLY A 444 -8.39 -26.20 11.80
N TYR A 445 -7.46 -26.35 10.86
CA TYR A 445 -6.44 -25.33 10.53
C TYR A 445 -6.76 -24.61 9.23
N SER A 446 -6.44 -23.32 9.19
CA SER A 446 -6.41 -22.57 7.93
C SER A 446 -5.14 -22.88 7.13
N ALA A 447 -5.21 -22.65 5.81
CA ALA A 447 -4.09 -22.86 4.90
C ALA A 447 -2.86 -22.05 5.35
N PRO A 448 -1.66 -22.67 5.36
CA PRO A 448 -0.44 -21.98 5.75
C PRO A 448 -0.05 -20.90 4.73
N TYR A 449 0.47 -19.80 5.23
CA TYR A 449 1.06 -18.75 4.42
C TYR A 449 2.54 -19.07 4.18
N GLY A 450 2.99 -19.13 2.93
CA GLY A 450 4.38 -19.51 2.62
C GLY A 450 4.76 -19.21 1.16
N ASN A 451 5.89 -19.73 0.72
CA ASN A 451 6.41 -19.57 -0.64
C ASN A 451 5.72 -20.55 -1.61
N ASN A 452 4.45 -20.26 -1.96
CA ASN A 452 3.55 -21.20 -2.59
C ASN A 452 3.25 -20.96 -4.08
N ALA A 453 3.75 -19.86 -4.66
CA ALA A 453 3.49 -19.54 -6.06
C ALA A 453 4.69 -18.96 -6.78
N ASP A 454 4.72 -19.12 -8.11
CA ASP A 454 5.63 -18.47 -9.03
C ASP A 454 4.84 -17.71 -10.10
N MET A 455 5.41 -16.61 -10.60
CA MET A 455 4.77 -15.77 -11.60
C MET A 455 5.77 -15.31 -12.66
N ARG A 456 5.33 -15.25 -13.91
CA ARG A 456 6.08 -14.67 -15.02
C ARG A 456 5.38 -13.44 -15.56
N THR A 457 6.11 -12.32 -15.62
CA THR A 457 5.66 -11.09 -16.25
C THR A 457 6.48 -10.82 -17.50
N ARG A 458 5.83 -10.53 -18.61
CA ARG A 458 6.44 -10.03 -19.85
C ARG A 458 5.85 -8.68 -20.18
N GLY A 459 6.69 -7.74 -20.57
CA GLY A 459 6.22 -6.41 -20.89
C GLY A 459 7.18 -5.65 -21.78
N PHE A 460 6.71 -4.52 -22.24
CA PHE A 460 7.48 -3.54 -22.98
C PHE A 460 7.17 -2.13 -22.47
N GLU A 461 8.16 -1.25 -22.63
CA GLU A 461 8.05 0.17 -22.33
C GLU A 461 8.66 0.96 -23.48
N VAL A 462 7.94 1.95 -24.00
CA VAL A 462 8.40 2.81 -25.09
C VAL A 462 8.14 4.26 -24.73
N SER A 463 9.14 5.11 -24.90
CA SER A 463 9.01 6.56 -24.75
C SER A 463 9.57 7.26 -25.97
N LEU A 464 8.77 8.11 -26.58
CA LEU A 464 9.14 8.97 -27.70
C LEU A 464 9.06 10.43 -27.27
N GLY A 465 10.16 11.16 -27.38
CA GLY A 465 10.24 12.56 -27.03
C GLY A 465 10.61 13.42 -28.22
N TRP A 466 9.97 14.57 -28.34
CA TRP A 466 10.35 15.61 -29.30
C TRP A 466 10.59 16.91 -28.57
N THR A 467 11.77 17.53 -28.77
CA THR A 467 12.10 18.82 -28.17
C THR A 467 12.63 19.73 -29.27
N ASP A 468 12.04 20.89 -29.42
CA ASP A 468 12.50 21.87 -30.41
C ASP A 468 12.30 23.31 -29.91
N SER A 469 12.88 24.25 -30.64
CA SER A 469 12.77 25.67 -30.35
C SER A 469 12.62 26.48 -31.63
N PHE A 470 11.77 27.50 -31.57
CA PHE A 470 11.63 28.50 -32.63
C PHE A 470 11.52 29.91 -32.01
N ARG A 471 11.58 30.94 -32.83
CA ARG A 471 11.45 32.31 -32.33
C ARG A 471 10.04 32.85 -32.59
N VAL A 472 9.45 33.42 -31.54
CA VAL A 472 8.20 34.16 -31.57
C VAL A 472 8.49 35.59 -31.14
N ALA A 473 8.24 36.56 -32.01
CA ALA A 473 8.56 37.98 -31.75
C ALA A 473 9.99 38.20 -31.23
N ASN A 474 10.99 37.57 -31.89
CA ASN A 474 12.41 37.57 -31.54
C ASN A 474 12.79 36.96 -30.19
N LYS A 475 11.85 36.34 -29.46
CA LYS A 475 12.12 35.60 -28.22
C LYS A 475 12.12 34.08 -28.49
N PRO A 476 13.03 33.32 -27.87
CA PRO A 476 13.06 31.88 -28.03
C PRO A 476 11.81 31.27 -27.38
N PHE A 477 11.12 30.42 -28.13
CA PHE A 477 10.04 29.56 -27.63
C PHE A 477 10.49 28.09 -27.67
N ASN A 478 10.64 27.50 -26.51
CA ASN A 478 11.08 26.11 -26.36
C ASN A 478 9.85 25.25 -26.02
N TYR A 479 9.71 24.13 -26.69
CA TYR A 479 8.66 23.17 -26.39
C TYR A 479 9.18 21.74 -26.38
N SER A 480 8.54 20.90 -25.61
CA SER A 480 8.81 19.48 -25.59
C SER A 480 7.51 18.70 -25.49
N VAL A 481 7.43 17.60 -26.23
CA VAL A 481 6.31 16.65 -26.19
C VAL A 481 6.91 15.28 -25.91
N ARG A 482 6.31 14.53 -25.00
CA ARG A 482 6.69 13.15 -24.69
C ARG A 482 5.45 12.26 -24.73
N LEU A 483 5.56 11.18 -25.47
CA LEU A 483 4.59 10.09 -25.49
C LEU A 483 5.23 8.85 -24.86
N SER A 484 4.55 8.23 -23.92
CA SER A 484 4.98 6.98 -23.32
C SER A 484 3.87 5.94 -23.43
N LEU A 485 4.25 4.74 -23.82
CA LEU A 485 3.36 3.58 -23.95
C LEU A 485 4.03 2.38 -23.29
N TRP A 486 3.29 1.68 -22.45
CA TRP A 486 3.75 0.45 -21.82
C TRP A 486 2.60 -0.53 -21.66
N ASP A 487 2.93 -1.80 -21.68
CA ASP A 487 2.00 -2.86 -21.34
C ASP A 487 2.76 -4.06 -20.75
N SER A 488 2.08 -4.83 -19.91
CA SER A 488 2.64 -6.03 -19.34
C SER A 488 1.56 -7.06 -19.00
N LYS A 489 1.92 -8.33 -19.19
CA LYS A 489 1.09 -9.47 -18.87
C LYS A 489 1.80 -10.34 -17.82
N SER A 490 1.12 -10.62 -16.70
CA SER A 490 1.60 -11.45 -15.61
C SER A 490 0.78 -12.74 -15.53
N ILE A 491 1.45 -13.89 -15.54
CA ILE A 491 0.82 -15.21 -15.51
C ILE A 491 1.40 -15.99 -14.32
N ILE A 492 0.54 -16.61 -13.53
CA ILE A 492 0.93 -17.55 -12.48
C ILE A 492 1.45 -18.82 -13.15
N THR A 493 2.72 -19.15 -12.93
CA THR A 493 3.39 -20.29 -13.56
C THR A 493 3.44 -21.54 -12.68
N LYS A 494 3.24 -21.35 -11.37
CA LYS A 494 3.19 -22.43 -10.39
C LYS A 494 2.34 -21.99 -9.21
N TYR A 495 1.52 -22.90 -8.72
CA TYR A 495 0.78 -22.71 -7.46
C TYR A 495 0.62 -24.06 -6.75
N THR A 496 0.88 -24.08 -5.44
CA THR A 496 0.90 -25.31 -4.63
C THR A 496 -0.51 -25.78 -4.24
N SER A 497 -1.55 -25.42 -5.00
CA SER A 497 -2.89 -25.98 -4.81
C SER A 497 -3.06 -27.25 -5.62
N LYS A 498 -3.59 -28.31 -5.00
CA LYS A 498 -3.93 -29.55 -5.71
C LYS A 498 -5.33 -29.53 -6.33
N SER A 499 -6.15 -28.54 -6.03
CA SER A 499 -7.46 -28.39 -6.62
C SER A 499 -7.36 -27.54 -7.89
N ASN A 500 -7.56 -28.15 -9.06
CA ASN A 500 -7.81 -27.41 -10.30
C ASN A 500 -9.24 -26.82 -10.32
N THR A 501 -9.88 -26.73 -9.18
CA THR A 501 -11.17 -26.06 -9.07
C THR A 501 -10.95 -24.56 -9.14
N LEU A 502 -11.70 -23.90 -9.99
CA LEU A 502 -11.81 -22.45 -10.00
C LEU A 502 -12.08 -21.95 -8.58
N PRO A 503 -11.36 -20.92 -8.12
CA PRO A 503 -11.67 -20.32 -6.85
C PRO A 503 -13.14 -19.86 -6.89
N THR A 504 -13.85 -20.03 -5.79
CA THR A 504 -15.17 -19.40 -5.66
C THR A 504 -15.03 -17.92 -5.97
N LEU A 505 -16.04 -17.29 -6.56
CA LEU A 505 -16.04 -15.88 -6.99
C LEU A 505 -15.47 -14.86 -6.00
N TYR A 506 -15.32 -15.25 -4.75
CA TYR A 506 -14.82 -14.43 -3.65
C TYR A 506 -13.49 -14.92 -3.06
N ALA A 507 -12.90 -16.00 -3.59
CA ALA A 507 -11.63 -16.51 -3.09
C ALA A 507 -10.46 -15.80 -3.79
N ASN A 508 -9.54 -15.22 -3.03
CA ASN A 508 -8.25 -14.72 -3.48
C ASN A 508 -7.28 -15.90 -3.73
N ALA A 509 -7.72 -16.90 -4.48
CA ALA A 509 -6.91 -18.06 -4.77
C ALA A 509 -6.27 -17.89 -6.16
N TYR A 510 -5.00 -18.29 -6.27
CA TYR A 510 -4.30 -18.39 -7.56
C TYR A 510 -4.50 -19.78 -8.16
N TYR A 511 -4.36 -19.88 -9.47
CA TYR A 511 -4.24 -21.15 -10.18
C TYR A 511 -3.16 -21.05 -11.28
N GLU A 512 -2.61 -22.18 -11.69
CA GLU A 512 -1.60 -22.19 -12.75
C GLU A 512 -2.22 -21.78 -14.10
N GLY A 513 -1.58 -20.84 -14.78
CA GLY A 513 -2.08 -20.24 -16.02
C GLY A 513 -2.93 -18.99 -15.81
N MET A 514 -3.31 -18.65 -14.59
CA MET A 514 -4.08 -17.43 -14.27
C MET A 514 -3.33 -16.18 -14.71
N GLU A 515 -4.03 -15.30 -15.42
CA GLU A 515 -3.56 -13.94 -15.66
C GLU A 515 -3.86 -13.06 -14.44
N LEU A 516 -2.85 -12.42 -13.88
CA LEU A 516 -3.04 -11.56 -12.70
C LEU A 516 -3.93 -10.36 -13.06
N GLY A 517 -5.03 -10.21 -12.34
CA GLY A 517 -6.02 -9.16 -12.60
C GLY A 517 -7.24 -9.64 -13.40
N GLU A 518 -7.36 -10.94 -13.66
CA GLU A 518 -8.59 -11.52 -14.19
C GLU A 518 -9.77 -11.15 -13.29
N ILE A 519 -10.86 -10.76 -13.94
CA ILE A 519 -12.14 -10.47 -13.28
C ILE A 519 -13.11 -11.55 -13.68
N TRP A 520 -13.55 -12.32 -12.70
CA TRP A 520 -14.56 -13.35 -12.88
C TRP A 520 -15.94 -12.83 -12.55
N GLY A 521 -16.92 -13.24 -13.32
CA GLY A 521 -18.32 -12.89 -13.11
C GLY A 521 -19.23 -13.77 -13.93
N TYR A 522 -20.50 -13.81 -13.55
CA TYR A 522 -21.49 -14.54 -14.31
C TYR A 522 -21.84 -13.81 -15.60
N HIS A 523 -21.96 -14.56 -16.69
CA HIS A 523 -22.35 -14.00 -17.97
C HIS A 523 -23.87 -13.81 -18.00
N VAL A 524 -24.33 -12.56 -18.01
CA VAL A 524 -25.74 -12.23 -18.08
C VAL A 524 -26.22 -12.34 -19.53
N VAL A 525 -27.19 -13.20 -19.79
CA VAL A 525 -27.79 -13.37 -21.12
C VAL A 525 -29.09 -12.58 -21.30
N GLY A 526 -29.69 -12.06 -20.22
CA GLY A 526 -30.88 -11.26 -20.26
C GLY A 526 -31.63 -11.23 -18.92
N LEU A 527 -32.92 -10.93 -19.00
CA LEU A 527 -33.85 -11.04 -17.88
C LEU A 527 -34.84 -12.15 -18.19
N PHE A 528 -35.37 -12.81 -17.16
CA PHE A 528 -36.48 -13.73 -17.34
C PHE A 528 -37.73 -12.98 -17.82
N ALA A 529 -38.37 -13.48 -18.88
CA ALA A 529 -39.54 -12.83 -19.43
C ALA A 529 -40.83 -13.19 -18.67
N THR A 530 -40.89 -14.40 -18.08
CA THR A 530 -42.03 -14.89 -17.29
C THR A 530 -41.58 -15.62 -16.04
N ASP A 531 -42.47 -15.77 -15.09
CA ASP A 531 -42.22 -16.53 -13.86
C ASP A 531 -41.98 -18.03 -14.14
N GLU A 532 -42.67 -18.58 -15.16
CA GLU A 532 -42.47 -19.98 -15.57
C GLU A 532 -41.07 -20.19 -16.14
N GLU A 533 -40.58 -19.29 -16.99
CA GLU A 533 -39.19 -19.33 -17.50
C GLU A 533 -38.19 -19.23 -16.34
N ALA A 534 -38.43 -18.32 -15.40
CA ALA A 534 -37.57 -18.12 -14.25
C ALA A 534 -37.52 -19.37 -13.34
N GLN A 535 -38.65 -20.02 -13.15
CA GLN A 535 -38.71 -21.26 -12.35
C GLN A 535 -38.06 -22.44 -13.08
N GLU A 536 -38.24 -22.57 -14.37
CA GLU A 536 -37.67 -23.67 -15.14
C GLU A 536 -36.14 -23.55 -15.24
N TRP A 537 -35.61 -22.40 -15.58
CA TRP A 537 -34.17 -22.14 -15.73
C TRP A 537 -33.51 -21.84 -14.39
N GLY A 538 -34.06 -20.92 -13.60
CA GLY A 538 -33.47 -20.46 -12.34
C GLY A 538 -33.33 -21.56 -11.31
N LEU A 539 -34.36 -22.39 -11.13
CA LEU A 539 -34.31 -23.51 -10.17
C LEU A 539 -33.38 -24.64 -10.62
N LYS A 540 -33.24 -24.89 -11.91
CA LYS A 540 -32.34 -25.94 -12.42
C LYS A 540 -30.89 -25.51 -12.47
N ALA A 541 -30.59 -24.33 -12.98
CA ALA A 541 -29.25 -23.89 -13.30
C ALA A 541 -28.65 -22.93 -12.27
N GLN A 542 -29.42 -21.98 -11.73
CA GLN A 542 -28.90 -20.92 -10.86
C GLN A 542 -29.09 -21.17 -9.37
N GLU A 543 -29.98 -22.08 -8.97
CA GLU A 543 -30.37 -22.29 -7.58
C GLU A 543 -29.21 -22.62 -6.66
N LYS A 544 -28.30 -23.48 -7.10
CA LYS A 544 -27.19 -23.96 -6.26
C LYS A 544 -26.15 -22.91 -5.97
N THR A 545 -26.02 -21.93 -6.84
CA THR A 545 -24.96 -20.93 -6.79
C THR A 545 -25.30 -19.73 -5.91
N PHE A 546 -26.57 -19.31 -5.90
CA PHE A 546 -26.91 -18.00 -5.35
C PHE A 546 -27.69 -18.03 -4.05
N TRP A 547 -28.28 -19.16 -3.64
CA TRP A 547 -29.13 -19.18 -2.47
C TRP A 547 -29.01 -20.41 -1.57
N SER A 548 -28.84 -20.15 -0.26
CA SER A 548 -28.79 -21.18 0.79
C SER A 548 -30.02 -21.22 1.69
N GLY A 549 -31.15 -20.58 1.34
CA GLY A 549 -32.34 -20.44 2.17
C GLY A 549 -33.59 -21.11 1.58
N ASP A 550 -34.62 -21.31 2.41
CA ASP A 550 -35.86 -22.05 2.08
C ASP A 550 -36.83 -21.28 1.17
N ASN A 551 -36.65 -19.98 0.95
CA ASN A 551 -37.49 -19.14 0.08
C ASN A 551 -36.78 -18.84 -1.24
N LYS A 552 -36.74 -19.83 -2.10
CA LYS A 552 -36.10 -19.74 -3.42
C LYS A 552 -37.18 -19.48 -4.48
N SER A 553 -37.22 -18.29 -5.02
CA SER A 553 -38.02 -18.01 -6.20
C SER A 553 -37.29 -17.08 -7.13
N TRP A 554 -37.09 -17.52 -8.36
CA TRP A 554 -36.71 -16.67 -9.46
C TRP A 554 -38.01 -16.22 -10.12
N ASN A 555 -38.11 -14.94 -10.51
CA ASN A 555 -39.29 -14.32 -11.05
C ASN A 555 -38.99 -13.60 -12.35
N ALA A 556 -40.01 -13.27 -13.11
CA ALA A 556 -39.89 -12.39 -14.27
C ALA A 556 -39.20 -11.08 -13.87
N GLY A 557 -38.20 -10.67 -14.66
CA GLY A 557 -37.38 -9.48 -14.40
C GLY A 557 -36.08 -9.73 -13.62
N ASP A 558 -35.87 -10.91 -13.07
CA ASP A 558 -34.57 -11.27 -12.48
C ASP A 558 -33.53 -11.57 -13.56
N LEU A 559 -32.24 -11.45 -13.19
CA LEU A 559 -31.13 -11.70 -14.11
C LEU A 559 -31.06 -13.19 -14.49
N LYS A 560 -30.94 -13.46 -15.79
CA LYS A 560 -30.69 -14.77 -16.37
C LYS A 560 -29.22 -14.92 -16.71
N PHE A 561 -28.55 -15.91 -16.13
CA PHE A 561 -27.14 -16.19 -16.36
C PHE A 561 -26.94 -17.38 -17.31
N ALA A 562 -25.86 -17.34 -18.09
CA ALA A 562 -25.50 -18.43 -18.97
C ALA A 562 -24.89 -19.58 -18.16
N ASP A 563 -25.24 -20.80 -18.54
CA ASP A 563 -24.49 -22.01 -18.24
C ASP A 563 -23.47 -22.17 -19.38
N LEU A 564 -22.20 -21.83 -19.12
CA LEU A 564 -21.17 -21.71 -20.15
C LEU A 564 -20.58 -23.06 -20.59
N ASP A 565 -20.62 -24.05 -19.72
CA ASP A 565 -20.07 -25.40 -19.98
C ASP A 565 -21.16 -26.47 -20.22
N GLU A 566 -22.43 -26.04 -20.24
CA GLU A 566 -23.60 -26.91 -20.44
C GLU A 566 -23.74 -28.01 -19.37
N SER A 567 -23.19 -27.76 -18.16
CA SER A 567 -23.25 -28.72 -17.05
C SER A 567 -24.66 -28.83 -16.43
N GLY A 568 -25.54 -27.88 -16.73
CA GLY A 568 -26.85 -27.74 -16.12
C GLY A 568 -26.80 -26.98 -14.78
N VAL A 569 -25.67 -26.34 -14.49
CA VAL A 569 -25.48 -25.48 -13.30
C VAL A 569 -24.72 -24.21 -13.74
N VAL A 570 -25.17 -23.06 -13.27
CA VAL A 570 -24.42 -21.80 -13.44
C VAL A 570 -23.40 -21.70 -12.30
N ASP A 571 -22.13 -21.98 -12.55
CA ASP A 571 -21.03 -21.97 -11.57
C ASP A 571 -19.80 -21.19 -12.04
#